data_9d18d593eed0f72d669db6cb262b8b25
#
_entry.id   9d18d593eed0f72d669db6cb262b8b25
#
_cell.length_a   1.000
_cell.length_b   1.000
_cell.length_c   1.000
_cell.angle_alpha   90.00
_cell.angle_beta   90.00
_cell.angle_gamma   90.00
#
_symmetry.space_group_name_H-M   'P 1'
#
loop_
_entity.id
_entity.type
_entity.pdbx_description
1 polymer ?
#
loop_
_entity_poly.entity_id
_entity_poly.type
_entity_poly.pdbx_seq_one_letter_code
_entity_poly.pdbx_strand_id
1 'polypeptide(L)'
;MALEPGLVLVTGPNGAGKTNLLESLHVGTQGFSPRTRVDAELVRFGETAGRIELRGARADGPIEIEVTLRTAEAKRAKLNRVPLRAAEQLRTTIATLVFTPDRLAVAKGGPAVRRAYFDRVVGRLSPARAGLASDYGAAVAQRNAALRRVGAGLSSHDALTPWTQRVVELGTKLVEARLEAVALIAAGFAERADALGLAAARVAYRGEPPTVAALDARLTRDIERGTTGVGPHLDDVVLTSGCRDLRSYGSQGEQRLTVLALLLAEAELIAERRGFAPLLLLDDVLSELDPVRRRTLATGLAASGQALITATTAGALPVAPAQLVEVANGEARAA
;
A
#
# COMPACT_ATOMS: atom_id res chain seq x y z
N MET A 1 15.88 18.36 -10.83
CA MET A 1 16.97 17.56 -10.22
C MET A 1 16.95 16.18 -10.86
N ALA A 2 18.12 15.62 -11.22
CA ALA A 2 18.23 14.22 -11.63
C ALA A 2 18.49 13.35 -10.37
N LEU A 3 17.93 12.14 -10.38
CA LEU A 3 18.16 11.13 -9.34
C LEU A 3 18.92 9.97 -9.99
N GLU A 4 20.06 9.62 -9.41
CA GLU A 4 20.89 8.52 -9.88
C GLU A 4 20.21 7.17 -9.61
N PRO A 5 20.44 6.15 -10.46
CA PRO A 5 20.03 4.79 -10.17
C PRO A 5 20.66 4.25 -8.88
N GLY A 6 19.94 3.39 -8.16
CA GLY A 6 20.40 2.78 -6.92
C GLY A 6 19.88 3.51 -5.67
N LEU A 7 20.68 3.50 -4.59
CA LEU A 7 20.29 4.02 -3.29
C LEU A 7 20.58 5.52 -3.19
N VAL A 8 19.53 6.32 -3.12
CA VAL A 8 19.61 7.79 -2.91
C VAL A 8 19.30 8.12 -1.46
N LEU A 9 20.20 8.84 -0.80
CA LEU A 9 19.99 9.33 0.55
C LEU A 9 19.54 10.80 0.51
N VAL A 10 18.37 11.07 1.06
CA VAL A 10 17.78 12.41 1.17
C VAL A 10 17.98 12.93 2.61
N THR A 11 18.78 13.96 2.80
CA THR A 11 19.11 14.51 4.10
C THR A 11 18.60 15.94 4.32
N GLY A 12 18.51 16.35 5.55
CA GLY A 12 18.12 17.69 5.96
C GLY A 12 17.46 17.71 7.34
N PRO A 13 17.31 18.87 7.96
CA PRO A 13 16.70 18.99 9.28
C PRO A 13 15.21 18.56 9.25
N ASN A 14 14.64 18.35 10.43
CA ASN A 14 13.21 18.08 10.53
C ASN A 14 12.41 19.29 10.03
N GLY A 15 11.34 19.04 9.27
CA GLY A 15 10.55 20.09 8.64
C GLY A 15 11.13 20.66 7.33
N ALA A 16 12.31 20.25 6.88
CA ALA A 16 12.95 20.78 5.66
C ALA A 16 12.19 20.44 4.35
N GLY A 17 11.30 19.42 4.37
CA GLY A 17 10.56 19.00 3.19
C GLY A 17 10.97 17.64 2.62
N LYS A 18 11.79 16.85 3.33
CA LYS A 18 12.22 15.50 2.89
C LYS A 18 11.03 14.59 2.58
N THR A 19 10.08 14.50 3.50
CA THR A 19 8.82 13.73 3.32
C THR A 19 8.01 14.24 2.11
N ASN A 20 7.96 15.55 1.90
CA ASN A 20 7.25 16.14 0.75
C ASN A 20 7.89 15.76 -0.59
N LEU A 21 9.23 15.63 -0.62
CA LEU A 21 9.93 15.12 -1.81
C LEU A 21 9.52 13.68 -2.12
N LEU A 22 9.55 12.78 -1.13
CA LEU A 22 9.09 11.40 -1.31
C LEU A 22 7.60 11.33 -1.67
N GLU A 23 6.78 12.15 -1.03
CA GLU A 23 5.35 12.23 -1.32
C GLU A 23 5.10 12.71 -2.76
N SER A 24 5.85 13.67 -3.27
CA SER A 24 5.74 14.13 -4.66
C SER A 24 6.07 13.02 -5.66
N LEU A 25 7.10 12.22 -5.40
CA LEU A 25 7.44 11.04 -6.21
C LEU A 25 6.33 9.99 -6.14
N HIS A 26 5.76 9.76 -4.97
CA HIS A 26 4.64 8.84 -4.83
C HIS A 26 3.38 9.34 -5.57
N VAL A 27 3.02 10.61 -5.42
CA VAL A 27 1.88 11.20 -6.14
C VAL A 27 2.12 11.16 -7.65
N GLY A 28 3.33 11.48 -8.10
CA GLY A 28 3.70 11.44 -9.52
C GLY A 28 3.67 10.04 -10.13
N THR A 29 3.90 8.98 -9.34
CA THR A 29 3.92 7.60 -9.85
C THR A 29 2.63 6.82 -9.56
N GLN A 30 1.87 7.21 -8.55
CA GLN A 30 0.68 6.48 -8.09
C GLN A 30 -0.63 7.26 -8.26
N GLY A 31 -0.57 8.57 -8.50
CA GLY A 31 -1.73 9.43 -8.66
C GLY A 31 -2.46 9.80 -7.37
N PHE A 32 -1.92 9.47 -6.19
CA PHE A 32 -2.50 9.80 -4.89
C PHE A 32 -1.42 9.94 -3.82
N SER A 33 -1.73 10.66 -2.72
CA SER A 33 -0.84 10.76 -1.57
C SER A 33 -0.98 9.54 -0.64
N PRO A 34 0.11 9.05 -0.05
CA PRO A 34 0.06 8.04 1.00
C PRO A 34 -0.43 8.59 2.35
N ARG A 35 -0.44 9.92 2.55
CA ARG A 35 -0.71 10.60 3.82
C ARG A 35 -2.09 11.24 3.89
N THR A 36 -2.55 11.84 2.78
CA THR A 36 -3.84 12.54 2.74
C THR A 36 -4.70 12.10 1.56
N ARG A 37 -6.02 12.21 1.74
CA ARG A 37 -7.01 12.02 0.66
C ARG A 37 -7.45 13.34 0.04
N VAL A 38 -7.02 14.47 0.60
CA VAL A 38 -7.40 15.81 0.17
C VAL A 38 -6.28 16.39 -0.69
N ASP A 39 -6.47 16.42 -2.01
CA ASP A 39 -5.44 16.88 -2.96
C ASP A 39 -5.01 18.34 -2.71
N ALA A 40 -5.89 19.19 -2.16
CA ALA A 40 -5.57 20.57 -1.79
C ALA A 40 -4.46 20.69 -0.72
N GLU A 41 -4.33 19.69 0.18
CA GLU A 41 -3.29 19.68 1.22
C GLU A 41 -1.88 19.43 0.66
N LEU A 42 -1.78 18.98 -0.61
CA LEU A 42 -0.51 18.77 -1.31
C LEU A 42 0.02 20.07 -1.96
N VAL A 43 -0.82 21.09 -2.05
CA VAL A 43 -0.43 22.40 -2.58
C VAL A 43 0.22 23.21 -1.47
N ARG A 44 1.31 23.94 -1.80
CA ARG A 44 2.00 24.81 -0.83
C ARG A 44 1.02 25.80 -0.21
N PHE A 45 1.15 25.99 1.10
CA PHE A 45 0.32 26.99 1.81
C PHE A 45 0.46 28.38 1.18
N GLY A 46 -0.68 29.01 0.89
CA GLY A 46 -0.74 30.30 0.20
C GLY A 46 -0.79 30.22 -1.33
N GLU A 47 -0.56 29.05 -1.92
CA GLU A 47 -0.65 28.82 -3.36
C GLU A 47 -1.99 28.17 -3.76
N THR A 48 -2.40 28.35 -5.00
CA THR A 48 -3.64 27.78 -5.55
C THR A 48 -3.41 26.54 -6.41
N ALA A 49 -2.15 26.27 -6.77
CA ALA A 49 -1.75 25.15 -7.62
C ALA A 49 -0.37 24.61 -7.28
N GLY A 50 -0.17 23.32 -7.58
CA GLY A 50 1.11 22.63 -7.54
C GLY A 50 1.28 21.77 -8.79
N ARG A 51 2.53 21.49 -9.17
CA ARG A 51 2.86 20.65 -10.32
C ARG A 51 3.99 19.70 -9.98
N ILE A 52 3.83 18.45 -10.42
CA ILE A 52 4.84 17.41 -10.30
C ILE A 52 5.18 16.97 -11.71
N GLU A 53 6.46 17.05 -12.08
CA GLU A 53 6.98 16.52 -13.33
C GLU A 53 8.04 15.47 -13.03
N LEU A 54 7.86 14.28 -13.56
CA LEU A 54 8.81 13.18 -13.45
C LEU A 54 9.24 12.76 -14.85
N ARG A 55 10.54 12.59 -15.03
CA ARG A 55 11.13 12.01 -16.23
C ARG A 55 12.04 10.86 -15.84
N GLY A 56 12.00 9.81 -16.62
CA GLY A 56 12.81 8.62 -16.36
C GLY A 56 12.87 7.72 -17.58
N ALA A 57 13.48 6.58 -17.40
CA ALA A 57 13.52 5.51 -18.40
C ALA A 57 13.10 4.19 -17.79
N ARG A 58 12.43 3.38 -18.58
CA ARG A 58 12.12 1.98 -18.30
C ARG A 58 12.70 1.13 -19.41
N ALA A 59 12.63 -0.19 -19.26
CA ALA A 59 13.11 -1.12 -20.28
C ALA A 59 12.43 -0.91 -21.67
N ASP A 60 11.17 -0.46 -21.66
CA ASP A 60 10.34 -0.20 -22.84
C ASP A 60 10.43 1.24 -23.37
N GLY A 61 11.28 2.10 -22.77
CA GLY A 61 11.56 3.44 -23.26
C GLY A 61 11.42 4.56 -22.23
N PRO A 62 11.56 5.82 -22.69
CA PRO A 62 11.46 6.98 -21.82
C PRO A 62 10.03 7.17 -21.31
N ILE A 63 9.92 7.71 -20.10
CA ILE A 63 8.66 8.02 -19.47
C ILE A 63 8.64 9.47 -19.01
N GLU A 64 7.55 10.17 -19.30
CA GLU A 64 7.28 11.52 -18.82
C GLU A 64 5.92 11.53 -18.14
N ILE A 65 5.88 11.97 -16.89
CA ILE A 65 4.66 12.08 -16.10
C ILE A 65 4.50 13.53 -15.64
N GLU A 66 3.30 14.06 -15.79
CA GLU A 66 2.90 15.36 -15.27
C GLU A 66 1.65 15.18 -14.41
N VAL A 67 1.68 15.66 -13.16
CA VAL A 67 0.51 15.75 -12.30
C VAL A 67 0.32 17.20 -11.88
N THR A 68 -0.85 17.75 -12.20
CA THR A 68 -1.26 19.09 -11.78
C THR A 68 -2.29 19.00 -10.68
N LEU A 69 -2.03 19.67 -9.57
CA LEU A 69 -2.88 19.79 -8.40
C LEU A 69 -3.43 21.21 -8.33
N ARG A 70 -4.70 21.36 -8.00
CA ARG A 70 -5.36 22.65 -7.75
C ARG A 70 -6.26 22.56 -6.54
N THR A 71 -6.33 23.61 -5.76
CA THR A 71 -7.12 23.64 -4.51
C THR A 71 -8.63 23.53 -4.74
N ALA A 72 -9.13 23.96 -5.90
CA ALA A 72 -10.57 23.99 -6.22
C ALA A 72 -10.97 23.04 -7.36
N GLU A 73 -10.05 22.26 -7.92
CA GLU A 73 -10.32 21.38 -9.06
C GLU A 73 -9.81 19.97 -8.77
N ALA A 74 -10.38 18.98 -9.46
CA ALA A 74 -9.82 17.64 -9.47
C ALA A 74 -8.42 17.62 -10.08
N LYS A 75 -7.51 16.85 -9.51
CA LYS A 75 -6.16 16.67 -10.06
C LYS A 75 -6.20 16.12 -11.48
N ARG A 76 -5.24 16.56 -12.28
CA ARG A 76 -5.08 16.11 -13.67
C ARG A 76 -3.71 15.44 -13.82
N ALA A 77 -3.65 14.36 -14.60
CA ALA A 77 -2.40 13.67 -14.88
C ALA A 77 -2.23 13.44 -16.39
N LYS A 78 -0.97 13.49 -16.84
CA LYS A 78 -0.57 13.11 -18.19
C LYS A 78 0.55 12.07 -18.12
N LEU A 79 0.53 11.12 -19.03
CA LEU A 79 1.57 10.14 -19.27
C LEU A 79 2.06 10.31 -20.70
N ASN A 80 3.36 10.57 -20.88
CA ASN A 80 3.96 10.86 -22.20
C ASN A 80 3.16 11.91 -22.99
N ARG A 81 2.76 13.00 -22.30
CA ARG A 81 1.94 14.12 -22.79
C ARG A 81 0.48 13.78 -23.09
N VAL A 82 0.06 12.50 -22.95
CA VAL A 82 -1.31 12.08 -23.16
C VAL A 82 -2.09 12.22 -21.84
N PRO A 83 -3.22 12.96 -21.83
CA PRO A 83 -4.06 13.09 -20.63
C PRO A 83 -4.62 11.74 -20.19
N LEU A 84 -4.60 11.46 -18.89
CA LEU A 84 -5.23 10.29 -18.28
C LEU A 84 -6.66 10.65 -17.82
N ARG A 85 -7.56 9.67 -17.87
CA ARG A 85 -8.94 9.84 -17.35
C ARG A 85 -8.97 9.99 -15.83
N ALA A 86 -8.05 9.31 -15.14
CA ALA A 86 -7.85 9.38 -13.70
C ALA A 86 -6.35 9.26 -13.40
N ALA A 87 -5.84 10.04 -12.44
CA ALA A 87 -4.42 10.01 -12.06
C ALA A 87 -4.00 8.62 -11.52
N GLU A 88 -4.94 7.88 -10.94
CA GLU A 88 -4.71 6.53 -10.42
C GLU A 88 -4.30 5.51 -11.50
N GLN A 89 -4.51 5.79 -12.77
CA GLN A 89 -4.00 4.97 -13.89
C GLN A 89 -2.47 4.91 -13.92
N LEU A 90 -1.78 5.89 -13.30
CA LEU A 90 -0.32 5.89 -13.13
C LEU A 90 0.21 4.66 -12.37
N ARG A 91 -0.60 4.04 -11.50
CA ARG A 91 -0.20 2.84 -10.72
C ARG A 91 0.26 1.65 -11.57
N THR A 92 -0.23 1.57 -12.79
CA THR A 92 0.16 0.49 -13.71
C THR A 92 1.48 0.78 -14.41
N THR A 93 1.93 2.05 -14.39
CA THR A 93 3.08 2.53 -15.13
C THR A 93 4.39 2.28 -14.38
N ILE A 94 4.48 2.73 -13.13
CA ILE A 94 5.66 2.54 -12.27
C ILE A 94 5.19 1.88 -10.97
N ALA A 95 5.68 0.68 -10.69
CA ALA A 95 5.46 0.08 -9.38
C ALA A 95 6.23 0.90 -8.34
N THR A 96 5.53 1.46 -7.36
CA THR A 96 6.13 2.24 -6.28
C THR A 96 5.62 1.72 -4.95
N LEU A 97 6.55 1.42 -4.06
CA LEU A 97 6.26 1.03 -2.69
C LEU A 97 6.76 2.13 -1.75
N VAL A 98 5.98 2.45 -0.74
CA VAL A 98 6.33 3.49 0.22
C VAL A 98 6.30 2.95 1.63
N PHE A 99 7.31 3.27 2.41
CA PHE A 99 7.33 3.13 3.86
C PHE A 99 7.20 4.51 4.49
N THR A 100 6.18 4.69 5.32
CA THR A 100 5.99 5.89 6.14
C THR A 100 5.67 5.45 7.58
N PRO A 101 5.88 6.27 8.60
CA PRO A 101 5.51 5.93 9.99
C PRO A 101 4.06 5.45 10.14
N ASP A 102 3.12 6.01 9.36
CA ASP A 102 1.71 5.61 9.38
C ASP A 102 1.48 4.17 8.89
N ARG A 103 2.40 3.61 8.11
CA ARG A 103 2.33 2.21 7.66
C ARG A 103 2.45 1.20 8.80
N LEU A 104 2.94 1.59 9.96
CA LEU A 104 2.91 0.76 11.16
C LEU A 104 1.50 0.29 11.52
N ALA A 105 0.47 1.02 11.09
CA ALA A 105 -0.91 0.59 11.21
C ALA A 105 -1.19 -0.78 10.57
N VAL A 106 -0.38 -1.25 9.60
CA VAL A 106 -0.52 -2.61 9.03
C VAL A 106 -0.22 -3.68 10.08
N ALA A 107 0.78 -3.49 10.93
CA ALA A 107 1.10 -4.44 12.01
C ALA A 107 0.23 -4.23 13.24
N LYS A 108 0.04 -2.98 13.72
CA LYS A 108 -0.66 -2.68 14.98
C LYS A 108 -2.15 -2.43 14.85
N GLY A 109 -2.63 -2.10 13.65
CA GLY A 109 -4.02 -1.74 13.40
C GLY A 109 -4.99 -2.93 13.37
N GLY A 110 -6.27 -2.64 13.16
CA GLY A 110 -7.31 -3.64 13.05
C GLY A 110 -7.30 -4.41 11.72
N PRO A 111 -8.11 -5.49 11.62
CA PRO A 111 -8.21 -6.32 10.42
C PRO A 111 -8.48 -5.54 9.12
N ALA A 112 -9.26 -4.46 9.19
CA ALA A 112 -9.57 -3.62 8.03
C ALA A 112 -8.31 -3.00 7.37
N VAL A 113 -7.32 -2.60 8.17
CA VAL A 113 -6.06 -2.02 7.68
C VAL A 113 -5.23 -3.10 6.95
N ARG A 114 -5.15 -4.30 7.53
CA ARG A 114 -4.43 -5.43 6.92
C ARG A 114 -5.10 -5.88 5.63
N ARG A 115 -6.43 -6.04 5.62
CA ARG A 115 -7.17 -6.34 4.38
C ARG A 115 -6.88 -5.30 3.29
N ALA A 116 -6.97 -4.01 3.61
CA ALA A 116 -6.68 -2.95 2.66
C ALA A 116 -5.23 -2.96 2.16
N TYR A 117 -4.26 -3.39 2.97
CA TYR A 117 -2.88 -3.60 2.53
C TYR A 117 -2.80 -4.76 1.53
N PHE A 118 -3.35 -5.94 1.86
CA PHE A 118 -3.28 -7.12 0.98
C PHE A 118 -4.14 -6.95 -0.28
N ASP A 119 -5.25 -6.21 -0.25
CA ASP A 119 -6.01 -5.85 -1.44
C ASP A 119 -5.16 -5.02 -2.43
N ARG A 120 -4.29 -4.14 -1.91
CA ARG A 120 -3.31 -3.41 -2.74
C ARG A 120 -2.22 -4.34 -3.27
N VAL A 121 -1.74 -5.30 -2.47
CA VAL A 121 -0.79 -6.34 -2.93
C VAL A 121 -1.41 -7.12 -4.08
N VAL A 122 -2.65 -7.63 -3.92
CA VAL A 122 -3.41 -8.32 -5.00
C VAL A 122 -3.43 -7.46 -6.27
N GLY A 123 -3.80 -6.18 -6.16
CA GLY A 123 -3.88 -5.29 -7.32
C GLY A 123 -2.52 -5.02 -7.99
N ARG A 124 -1.42 -5.00 -7.24
CA ARG A 124 -0.07 -4.83 -7.79
C ARG A 124 0.45 -6.10 -8.46
N LEU A 125 0.15 -7.27 -7.89
CA LEU A 125 0.54 -8.56 -8.46
C LEU A 125 -0.34 -8.98 -9.64
N SER A 126 -1.61 -8.59 -9.62
CA SER A 126 -2.60 -8.96 -10.62
C SER A 126 -3.50 -7.76 -10.95
N PRO A 127 -3.10 -6.87 -11.88
CA PRO A 127 -3.85 -5.64 -12.21
C PRO A 127 -5.30 -5.90 -12.61
N ALA A 128 -5.60 -7.03 -13.24
CA ALA A 128 -6.96 -7.45 -13.59
C ALA A 128 -7.86 -7.66 -12.36
N ARG A 129 -7.28 -7.92 -11.19
CA ARG A 129 -7.99 -8.13 -9.92
C ARG A 129 -8.01 -6.88 -9.02
N ALA A 130 -7.45 -5.76 -9.46
CA ALA A 130 -7.31 -4.55 -8.64
C ALA A 130 -8.66 -3.97 -8.16
N GLY A 131 -9.74 -4.16 -8.93
CA GLY A 131 -11.10 -3.72 -8.59
C GLY A 131 -11.87 -4.64 -7.65
N LEU A 132 -11.40 -5.87 -7.41
CA LEU A 132 -12.19 -6.95 -6.79
C LEU A 132 -12.72 -6.58 -5.39
N ALA A 133 -11.88 -5.97 -4.55
CA ALA A 133 -12.29 -5.54 -3.21
C ALA A 133 -13.35 -4.44 -3.24
N SER A 134 -13.28 -3.52 -4.19
CA SER A 134 -14.27 -2.46 -4.41
C SER A 134 -15.59 -3.03 -4.90
N ASP A 135 -15.54 -3.93 -5.88
CA ASP A 135 -16.73 -4.57 -6.47
C ASP A 135 -17.46 -5.42 -5.44
N TYR A 136 -16.70 -6.19 -4.64
CA TYR A 136 -17.23 -6.93 -3.51
C TYR A 136 -17.88 -5.99 -2.48
N GLY A 137 -17.21 -4.91 -2.12
CA GLY A 137 -17.75 -3.90 -1.19
C GLY A 137 -19.06 -3.30 -1.68
N ALA A 138 -19.17 -2.99 -2.98
CA ALA A 138 -20.40 -2.52 -3.60
C ALA A 138 -21.53 -3.56 -3.52
N ALA A 139 -21.23 -4.84 -3.79
CA ALA A 139 -22.22 -5.92 -3.68
C ALA A 139 -22.73 -6.09 -2.25
N VAL A 140 -21.85 -6.03 -1.25
CA VAL A 140 -22.23 -6.05 0.18
C VAL A 140 -23.11 -4.86 0.53
N ALA A 141 -22.76 -3.65 0.05
CA ALA A 141 -23.55 -2.46 0.31
C ALA A 141 -24.98 -2.57 -0.28
N GLN A 142 -25.13 -3.13 -1.48
CA GLN A 142 -26.44 -3.37 -2.10
C GLN A 142 -27.23 -4.44 -1.33
N ARG A 143 -26.59 -5.56 -0.93
CA ARG A 143 -27.24 -6.57 -0.10
C ARG A 143 -27.71 -5.96 1.22
N ASN A 144 -26.90 -5.15 1.88
CA ASN A 144 -27.25 -4.46 3.12
C ASN A 144 -28.44 -3.50 2.93
N ALA A 145 -28.50 -2.79 1.80
CA ALA A 145 -29.66 -1.95 1.45
C ALA A 145 -30.94 -2.80 1.27
N ALA A 146 -30.84 -3.94 0.60
CA ALA A 146 -31.96 -4.88 0.46
C ALA A 146 -32.42 -5.46 1.80
N LEU A 147 -31.48 -5.87 2.67
CA LEU A 147 -31.77 -6.35 4.03
C LEU A 147 -32.58 -5.33 4.84
N ARG A 148 -32.17 -4.06 4.82
CA ARG A 148 -32.93 -2.98 5.51
C ARG A 148 -34.33 -2.78 4.95
N ARG A 149 -34.53 -2.90 3.62
CA ARG A 149 -35.86 -2.80 3.00
C ARG A 149 -36.77 -3.97 3.38
N VAL A 150 -36.20 -5.20 3.43
CA VAL A 150 -36.95 -6.38 3.88
C VAL A 150 -37.32 -6.26 5.36
N GLY A 151 -36.38 -5.84 6.23
CA GLY A 151 -36.63 -5.61 7.65
C GLY A 151 -37.69 -4.54 7.93
N ALA A 152 -37.81 -3.55 7.04
CA ALA A 152 -38.86 -2.53 7.09
C ALA A 152 -40.20 -2.95 6.46
N GLY A 153 -40.32 -4.17 5.95
CA GLY A 153 -41.52 -4.64 5.25
C GLY A 153 -41.75 -4.02 3.87
N LEU A 154 -40.74 -3.34 3.31
CA LEU A 154 -40.83 -2.65 2.02
C LEU A 154 -40.45 -3.52 0.82
N SER A 155 -40.00 -4.77 1.06
CA SER A 155 -39.57 -5.71 0.01
C SER A 155 -39.68 -7.14 0.51
N SER A 156 -39.84 -8.11 -0.40
CA SER A 156 -39.84 -9.54 -0.09
C SER A 156 -38.41 -10.09 0.08
N HIS A 157 -38.25 -11.25 0.70
CA HIS A 157 -36.99 -11.96 0.82
C HIS A 157 -36.34 -12.27 -0.54
N ASP A 158 -37.14 -12.51 -1.59
CA ASP A 158 -36.64 -12.81 -2.93
C ASP A 158 -35.77 -11.71 -3.52
N ALA A 159 -35.98 -10.45 -3.07
CA ALA A 159 -35.15 -9.32 -3.46
C ALA A 159 -33.69 -9.43 -3.00
N LEU A 160 -33.37 -10.34 -2.07
CA LEU A 160 -32.01 -10.59 -1.58
C LEU A 160 -31.25 -11.56 -2.48
N THR A 161 -31.93 -12.44 -3.21
CA THR A 161 -31.32 -13.52 -3.98
C THR A 161 -30.22 -13.05 -4.94
N PRO A 162 -30.43 -12.07 -5.81
CA PRO A 162 -29.37 -11.63 -6.75
C PRO A 162 -28.16 -11.05 -6.03
N TRP A 163 -28.36 -10.33 -4.94
CA TRP A 163 -27.28 -9.75 -4.16
C TRP A 163 -26.53 -10.80 -3.35
N THR A 164 -27.23 -11.81 -2.81
CA THR A 164 -26.62 -12.96 -2.14
C THR A 164 -25.71 -13.73 -3.09
N GLN A 165 -26.18 -14.04 -4.30
CA GLN A 165 -25.36 -14.69 -5.33
C GLN A 165 -24.13 -13.85 -5.71
N ARG A 166 -24.30 -12.53 -5.88
CA ARG A 166 -23.22 -11.63 -6.23
C ARG A 166 -22.17 -11.50 -5.10
N VAL A 167 -22.61 -11.46 -3.86
CA VAL A 167 -21.72 -11.45 -2.67
C VAL A 167 -20.92 -12.75 -2.59
N VAL A 168 -21.55 -13.91 -2.86
CA VAL A 168 -20.84 -15.20 -2.87
C VAL A 168 -19.83 -15.24 -4.00
N GLU A 169 -20.21 -14.90 -5.24
CA GLU A 169 -19.31 -14.91 -6.39
C GLU A 169 -18.07 -14.04 -6.18
N LEU A 170 -18.28 -12.75 -5.86
CA LEU A 170 -17.18 -11.82 -5.69
C LEU A 170 -16.38 -12.10 -4.41
N GLY A 171 -17.06 -12.55 -3.36
CA GLY A 171 -16.42 -12.91 -2.09
C GLY A 171 -15.48 -14.10 -2.26
N THR A 172 -15.88 -15.14 -2.98
CA THR A 172 -15.01 -16.29 -3.30
C THR A 172 -13.77 -15.84 -4.07
N LYS A 173 -13.95 -15.08 -5.16
CA LYS A 173 -12.82 -14.55 -5.94
C LYS A 173 -11.87 -13.69 -5.10
N LEU A 174 -12.41 -12.91 -4.16
CA LEU A 174 -11.58 -12.04 -3.28
C LEU A 174 -10.79 -12.85 -2.25
N VAL A 175 -11.41 -13.88 -1.64
CA VAL A 175 -10.72 -14.80 -0.72
C VAL A 175 -9.60 -15.53 -1.42
N GLU A 176 -9.87 -16.12 -2.59
CA GLU A 176 -8.87 -16.80 -3.41
C GLU A 176 -7.70 -15.89 -3.78
N ALA A 177 -7.98 -14.65 -4.19
CA ALA A 177 -6.95 -13.68 -4.54
C ALA A 177 -6.08 -13.29 -3.33
N ARG A 178 -6.67 -13.14 -2.14
CA ARG A 178 -5.94 -12.84 -0.91
C ARG A 178 -5.11 -14.04 -0.43
N LEU A 179 -5.65 -15.25 -0.49
CA LEU A 179 -4.92 -16.49 -0.16
C LEU A 179 -3.70 -16.65 -1.07
N GLU A 180 -3.87 -16.45 -2.38
CA GLU A 180 -2.77 -16.49 -3.34
C GLU A 180 -1.72 -15.43 -3.02
N ALA A 181 -2.11 -14.17 -2.79
CA ALA A 181 -1.18 -13.09 -2.48
C ALA A 181 -0.40 -13.35 -1.18
N VAL A 182 -1.07 -13.87 -0.14
CA VAL A 182 -0.43 -14.25 1.13
C VAL A 182 0.54 -15.41 0.93
N ALA A 183 0.16 -16.44 0.18
CA ALA A 183 1.03 -17.58 -0.11
C ALA A 183 2.30 -17.16 -0.88
N LEU A 184 2.16 -16.27 -1.86
CA LEU A 184 3.28 -15.77 -2.65
C LEU A 184 4.27 -14.93 -1.83
N ILE A 185 3.79 -14.13 -0.88
CA ILE A 185 4.65 -13.26 -0.08
C ILE A 185 5.26 -13.95 1.14
N ALA A 186 4.70 -15.08 1.57
CA ALA A 186 5.00 -15.68 2.87
C ALA A 186 6.48 -16.09 3.03
N ALA A 187 7.09 -16.70 2.03
CA ALA A 187 8.48 -17.15 2.08
C ALA A 187 9.43 -15.95 2.14
N GLY A 188 9.30 -14.98 1.22
CA GLY A 188 10.11 -13.78 1.20
C GLY A 188 9.91 -12.93 2.46
N PHE A 189 8.68 -12.85 2.99
CA PHE A 189 8.42 -12.17 4.25
C PHE A 189 9.18 -12.81 5.42
N ALA A 190 9.16 -14.14 5.56
CA ALA A 190 9.87 -14.83 6.62
C ALA A 190 11.40 -14.62 6.51
N GLU A 191 11.96 -14.71 5.29
CA GLU A 191 13.36 -14.46 5.02
C GLU A 191 13.79 -13.04 5.36
N ARG A 192 13.05 -12.03 4.88
CA ARG A 192 13.37 -10.62 5.15
C ARG A 192 13.19 -10.25 6.63
N ALA A 193 12.19 -10.81 7.28
CA ALA A 193 11.99 -10.63 8.71
C ALA A 193 13.16 -11.21 9.53
N ASP A 194 13.60 -12.43 9.21
CA ASP A 194 14.74 -13.06 9.87
C ASP A 194 16.04 -12.28 9.67
N ALA A 195 16.32 -11.85 8.43
CA ALA A 195 17.46 -11.00 8.11
C ALA A 195 17.47 -9.67 8.90
N LEU A 196 16.29 -9.13 9.22
CA LEU A 196 16.12 -7.94 10.04
C LEU A 196 16.07 -8.26 11.56
N GLY A 197 16.24 -9.53 11.97
CA GLY A 197 16.25 -9.96 13.36
C GLY A 197 14.86 -10.13 13.99
N LEU A 198 13.83 -10.35 13.18
CA LEU A 198 12.50 -10.75 13.62
C LEU A 198 12.30 -12.24 13.33
N ALA A 199 12.74 -13.09 14.24
CA ALA A 199 12.75 -14.53 14.07
C ALA A 199 11.35 -15.15 13.96
N ALA A 200 11.25 -16.25 13.19
CA ALA A 200 10.03 -17.05 13.04
C ALA A 200 8.79 -16.22 12.65
N ALA A 201 8.97 -15.17 11.87
CA ALA A 201 7.88 -14.33 11.39
C ALA A 201 7.03 -15.10 10.36
N ARG A 202 5.70 -14.97 10.48
CA ARG A 202 4.75 -15.61 9.57
C ARG A 202 3.60 -14.67 9.25
N VAL A 203 3.06 -14.82 8.05
CA VAL A 203 1.83 -14.18 7.59
C VAL A 203 0.84 -15.27 7.19
N ALA A 204 -0.41 -15.13 7.61
CA ALA A 204 -1.46 -16.09 7.29
C ALA A 204 -2.80 -15.39 7.08
N TYR A 205 -3.54 -15.80 6.08
CA TYR A 205 -4.92 -15.37 5.89
C TYR A 205 -5.86 -16.21 6.77
N ARG A 206 -6.81 -15.54 7.41
CA ARG A 206 -7.87 -16.14 8.21
C ARG A 206 -9.22 -15.72 7.68
N GLY A 207 -9.86 -16.61 6.96
CA GLY A 207 -11.17 -16.43 6.36
C GLY A 207 -11.46 -17.55 5.38
N GLU A 208 -12.72 -17.68 5.00
CA GLU A 208 -13.22 -18.69 4.10
C GLU A 208 -14.14 -18.06 3.04
N PRO A 209 -14.23 -18.66 1.84
CA PRO A 209 -15.19 -18.22 0.84
C PRO A 209 -16.62 -18.24 1.40
N PRO A 210 -17.40 -17.16 1.21
CA PRO A 210 -18.80 -17.16 1.62
C PRO A 210 -19.59 -18.13 0.77
N THR A 211 -20.58 -18.78 1.40
CA THR A 211 -21.52 -19.66 0.70
C THR A 211 -22.95 -19.15 0.87
N VAL A 212 -23.84 -19.51 -0.08
CA VAL A 212 -25.28 -19.22 0.05
C VAL A 212 -25.81 -19.76 1.36
N ALA A 213 -25.49 -21.02 1.68
CA ALA A 213 -25.94 -21.66 2.91
C ALA A 213 -25.50 -20.91 4.19
N ALA A 214 -24.26 -20.40 4.23
CA ALA A 214 -23.77 -19.63 5.37
C ALA A 214 -24.49 -18.27 5.52
N LEU A 215 -24.85 -17.63 4.40
CA LEU A 215 -25.62 -16.38 4.40
C LEU A 215 -27.08 -16.62 4.80
N ASP A 216 -27.69 -17.72 4.33
CA ASP A 216 -29.06 -18.08 4.66
C ASP A 216 -29.21 -18.49 6.13
N ALA A 217 -28.26 -19.22 6.68
CA ALA A 217 -28.24 -19.57 8.09
C ALA A 217 -28.22 -18.35 9.05
N ARG A 218 -27.83 -17.19 8.54
CA ARG A 218 -27.81 -15.93 9.31
C ARG A 218 -28.86 -14.92 8.88
N LEU A 219 -29.71 -15.26 7.93
CA LEU A 219 -30.62 -14.33 7.23
C LEU A 219 -31.47 -13.50 8.21
N THR A 220 -32.11 -14.13 9.18
CA THR A 220 -32.94 -13.45 10.18
C THR A 220 -32.14 -12.39 10.92
N ARG A 221 -30.94 -12.76 11.42
CA ARG A 221 -30.06 -11.84 12.14
C ARG A 221 -29.50 -10.72 11.26
N ASP A 222 -29.22 -11.01 9.99
CA ASP A 222 -28.75 -10.03 9.02
C ASP A 222 -29.87 -9.02 8.69
N ILE A 223 -31.13 -9.46 8.61
CA ILE A 223 -32.30 -8.57 8.42
C ILE A 223 -32.48 -7.66 9.63
N GLU A 224 -32.47 -8.21 10.85
CA GLU A 224 -32.58 -7.44 12.09
C GLU A 224 -31.51 -6.34 12.20
N ARG A 225 -30.28 -6.63 11.77
CA ARG A 225 -29.14 -5.70 11.84
C ARG A 225 -29.00 -4.81 10.59
N GLY A 226 -29.65 -5.14 9.52
CA GLY A 226 -29.49 -4.49 8.22
C GLY A 226 -28.07 -4.62 7.63
N THR A 227 -27.31 -5.67 8.02
CA THR A 227 -25.91 -5.86 7.64
C THR A 227 -25.57 -7.32 7.38
N THR A 228 -24.71 -7.57 6.38
CA THR A 228 -24.20 -8.89 6.02
C THR A 228 -23.14 -9.34 7.03
N GLY A 229 -23.39 -10.45 7.71
CA GLY A 229 -22.57 -10.97 8.81
C GLY A 229 -21.61 -12.10 8.44
N VAL A 230 -21.39 -12.37 7.15
CA VAL A 230 -20.46 -13.40 6.63
C VAL A 230 -19.73 -12.87 5.41
N GLY A 231 -18.44 -13.16 5.29
CA GLY A 231 -17.65 -12.93 4.09
C GLY A 231 -16.37 -12.13 4.33
N PRO A 232 -15.56 -11.94 3.27
CA PRO A 232 -14.18 -11.43 3.34
C PRO A 232 -14.02 -10.00 3.85
N HIS A 233 -15.11 -9.25 4.06
CA HIS A 233 -15.07 -7.97 4.76
C HIS A 233 -14.90 -8.10 6.28
N LEU A 234 -15.03 -9.32 6.82
CA LEU A 234 -14.83 -9.65 8.24
C LEU A 234 -13.53 -10.43 8.50
N ASP A 235 -12.89 -10.93 7.47
CA ASP A 235 -11.68 -11.73 7.55
C ASP A 235 -10.47 -10.95 8.05
N ASP A 236 -9.37 -11.64 8.34
CA ASP A 236 -8.13 -11.03 8.78
C ASP A 236 -6.90 -11.64 8.08
N VAL A 237 -5.80 -10.88 8.06
CA VAL A 237 -4.47 -11.38 7.76
C VAL A 237 -3.62 -11.24 9.01
N VAL A 238 -3.21 -12.35 9.59
CA VAL A 238 -2.50 -12.37 10.87
C VAL A 238 -1.00 -12.38 10.63
N LEU A 239 -0.31 -11.54 11.41
CA LEU A 239 1.15 -11.41 11.40
C LEU A 239 1.66 -11.90 12.76
N THR A 240 2.52 -12.92 12.77
CA THR A 240 3.03 -13.52 14.01
C THR A 240 4.56 -13.59 14.00
N SER A 241 5.15 -13.68 15.20
CA SER A 241 6.55 -14.08 15.42
C SER A 241 6.53 -15.23 16.41
N GLY A 242 6.90 -16.43 15.96
CA GLY A 242 6.61 -17.66 16.68
C GLY A 242 5.11 -17.85 16.87
N CYS A 243 4.69 -18.03 18.13
CA CYS A 243 3.27 -18.17 18.50
C CYS A 243 2.60 -16.84 18.88
N ARG A 244 3.35 -15.70 18.92
CA ARG A 244 2.83 -14.40 19.36
C ARG A 244 2.23 -13.62 18.20
N ASP A 245 1.01 -13.09 18.35
CA ASP A 245 0.41 -12.13 17.47
C ASP A 245 1.12 -10.76 17.60
N LEU A 246 1.71 -10.27 16.53
CA LEU A 246 2.49 -9.02 16.52
C LEU A 246 1.62 -7.77 16.74
N ARG A 247 0.33 -7.84 16.45
CA ARG A 247 -0.59 -6.75 16.78
C ARG A 247 -0.73 -6.55 18.27
N SER A 248 -0.90 -7.63 19.02
CA SER A 248 -1.24 -7.60 20.45
C SER A 248 0.00 -7.61 21.35
N TYR A 249 1.05 -8.29 20.91
CA TYR A 249 2.23 -8.59 21.74
C TYR A 249 3.55 -8.11 21.12
N GLY A 250 3.53 -7.57 19.90
CA GLY A 250 4.72 -7.02 19.28
C GLY A 250 5.10 -5.67 19.85
N SER A 251 6.40 -5.48 20.15
CA SER A 251 6.96 -4.17 20.44
C SER A 251 6.86 -3.26 19.20
N GLN A 252 6.98 -1.95 19.39
CA GLN A 252 6.99 -1.01 18.26
C GLN A 252 8.10 -1.33 17.24
N GLY A 253 9.29 -1.74 17.74
CA GLY A 253 10.38 -2.19 16.89
C GLY A 253 10.02 -3.44 16.07
N GLU A 254 9.44 -4.48 16.70
CA GLU A 254 9.00 -5.68 15.96
C GLU A 254 7.90 -5.37 14.94
N GLN A 255 6.95 -4.50 15.27
CA GLN A 255 5.92 -4.05 14.33
C GLN A 255 6.51 -3.29 13.14
N ARG A 256 7.53 -2.46 13.36
CA ARG A 256 8.26 -1.74 12.30
C ARG A 256 9.00 -2.71 11.40
N LEU A 257 9.74 -3.65 11.97
CA LEU A 257 10.43 -4.70 11.20
C LEU A 257 9.45 -5.55 10.39
N THR A 258 8.29 -5.87 10.94
CA THR A 258 7.22 -6.59 10.24
C THR A 258 6.77 -5.85 8.97
N VAL A 259 6.48 -4.56 9.08
CA VAL A 259 6.01 -3.77 7.93
C VAL A 259 7.13 -3.60 6.90
N LEU A 260 8.37 -3.43 7.36
CA LEU A 260 9.53 -3.32 6.49
C LEU A 260 9.80 -4.63 5.75
N ALA A 261 9.78 -5.77 6.45
CA ALA A 261 9.93 -7.09 5.85
C ALA A 261 8.84 -7.39 4.80
N LEU A 262 7.57 -7.03 5.09
CA LEU A 262 6.48 -7.15 4.12
C LEU A 262 6.75 -6.31 2.86
N LEU A 263 7.22 -5.08 3.03
CA LEU A 263 7.52 -4.18 1.91
C LEU A 263 8.65 -4.70 1.05
N LEU A 264 9.74 -5.21 1.66
CA LEU A 264 10.88 -5.78 0.94
C LEU A 264 10.50 -7.07 0.20
N ALA A 265 9.76 -7.97 0.85
CA ALA A 265 9.25 -9.18 0.22
C ALA A 265 8.31 -8.88 -0.96
N GLU A 266 7.46 -7.87 -0.81
CA GLU A 266 6.61 -7.40 -1.91
C GLU A 266 7.42 -6.81 -3.06
N ALA A 267 8.49 -6.06 -2.76
CA ALA A 267 9.37 -5.48 -3.77
C ALA A 267 10.05 -6.55 -4.62
N GLU A 268 10.56 -7.60 -3.99
CA GLU A 268 11.18 -8.74 -4.66
C GLU A 268 10.19 -9.50 -5.54
N LEU A 269 9.02 -9.80 -5.02
CA LEU A 269 7.97 -10.49 -5.76
C LEU A 269 7.51 -9.68 -6.98
N ILE A 270 7.45 -8.35 -6.87
CA ILE A 270 7.14 -7.47 -8.01
C ILE A 270 8.29 -7.52 -9.03
N ALA A 271 9.55 -7.45 -8.58
CA ALA A 271 10.72 -7.50 -9.44
C ALA A 271 10.78 -8.82 -10.23
N GLU A 272 10.55 -9.95 -9.57
CA GLU A 272 10.49 -11.28 -10.21
C GLU A 272 9.39 -11.36 -11.27
N ARG A 273 8.19 -10.88 -10.95
CA ARG A 273 7.03 -10.98 -11.84
C ARG A 273 7.06 -10.01 -13.01
N ARG A 274 7.60 -8.81 -12.80
CA ARG A 274 7.62 -7.75 -13.82
C ARG A 274 8.93 -7.64 -14.59
N GLY A 275 10.00 -8.32 -14.11
CA GLY A 275 11.34 -8.23 -14.69
C GLY A 275 12.07 -6.91 -14.37
N PHE A 276 11.51 -6.07 -13.51
CA PHE A 276 12.13 -4.82 -13.04
C PHE A 276 11.70 -4.49 -11.61
N ALA A 277 12.64 -3.93 -10.85
CA ALA A 277 12.40 -3.56 -9.46
C ALA A 277 11.43 -2.36 -9.33
N PRO A 278 10.58 -2.34 -8.30
CA PRO A 278 9.76 -1.16 -7.99
C PRO A 278 10.63 -0.02 -7.45
N LEU A 279 10.14 1.22 -7.58
CA LEU A 279 10.69 2.36 -6.86
C LEU A 279 10.34 2.24 -5.38
N LEU A 280 11.37 2.29 -4.50
CA LEU A 280 11.19 2.25 -3.06
C LEU A 280 11.34 3.64 -2.45
N LEU A 281 10.36 4.08 -1.68
CA LEU A 281 10.34 5.36 -0.98
C LEU A 281 10.25 5.09 0.53
N LEU A 282 11.31 5.40 1.28
CA LEU A 282 11.44 5.02 2.69
C LEU A 282 11.62 6.27 3.55
N ASP A 283 10.55 6.69 4.21
CA ASP A 283 10.56 7.89 5.06
C ASP A 283 10.91 7.52 6.50
N ASP A 284 11.99 8.13 7.00
CA ASP A 284 12.49 8.01 8.39
C ASP A 284 12.62 6.55 8.88
N VAL A 285 13.04 5.65 7.98
CA VAL A 285 13.14 4.22 8.31
C VAL A 285 14.32 3.92 9.22
N LEU A 286 15.40 4.72 9.15
CA LEU A 286 16.66 4.44 9.84
C LEU A 286 16.66 4.89 11.32
N SER A 287 15.82 5.84 11.71
CA SER A 287 15.88 6.48 13.02
C SER A 287 15.76 5.51 14.21
N GLU A 288 14.98 4.46 14.06
CA GLU A 288 14.68 3.50 15.13
C GLU A 288 15.34 2.12 14.92
N LEU A 289 16.21 1.98 13.92
CA LEU A 289 16.97 0.75 13.70
C LEU A 289 18.35 0.84 14.37
N ASP A 290 18.79 -0.26 14.96
CA ASP A 290 20.16 -0.42 15.44
C ASP A 290 21.16 -0.48 14.26
N PRO A 291 22.47 -0.31 14.50
CA PRO A 291 23.47 -0.28 13.43
C PRO A 291 23.53 -1.54 12.56
N VAL A 292 23.25 -2.72 13.12
CA VAL A 292 23.28 -3.99 12.37
C VAL A 292 22.11 -4.03 11.40
N ARG A 293 20.89 -3.75 11.88
CA ARG A 293 19.67 -3.71 11.05
C ARG A 293 19.73 -2.62 9.98
N ARG A 294 20.30 -1.43 10.31
CA ARG A 294 20.53 -0.38 9.30
C ARG A 294 21.42 -0.86 8.18
N ARG A 295 22.51 -1.59 8.50
CA ARG A 295 23.41 -2.14 7.48
C ARG A 295 22.73 -3.18 6.63
N THR A 296 22.02 -4.14 7.23
CA THR A 296 21.26 -5.16 6.51
C THR A 296 20.26 -4.53 5.54
N LEU A 297 19.47 -3.57 6.03
CA LEU A 297 18.51 -2.85 5.19
C LEU A 297 19.20 -2.10 4.04
N ALA A 298 20.23 -1.32 4.34
CA ALA A 298 20.90 -0.50 3.34
C ALA A 298 21.58 -1.34 2.25
N THR A 299 22.21 -2.46 2.62
CA THR A 299 22.81 -3.41 1.67
C THR A 299 21.74 -4.05 0.77
N GLY A 300 20.61 -4.47 1.35
CA GLY A 300 19.49 -5.04 0.58
C GLY A 300 18.91 -4.04 -0.41
N LEU A 301 18.73 -2.79 0.00
CA LEU A 301 18.18 -1.72 -0.86
C LEU A 301 19.13 -1.33 -1.99
N ALA A 302 20.45 -1.29 -1.74
CA ALA A 302 21.44 -1.00 -2.78
C ALA A 302 21.42 -2.01 -3.92
N ALA A 303 21.00 -3.27 -3.64
CA ALA A 303 20.87 -4.33 -4.63
C ALA A 303 19.48 -4.39 -5.30
N SER A 304 18.47 -3.65 -4.79
CA SER A 304 17.06 -3.84 -5.15
C SER A 304 16.53 -2.88 -6.23
N GLY A 305 17.38 -2.12 -6.92
CA GLY A 305 16.96 -1.08 -7.88
C GLY A 305 16.98 0.32 -7.27
N GLN A 306 16.08 1.21 -7.71
CA GLN A 306 16.07 2.59 -7.21
C GLN A 306 15.31 2.72 -5.89
N ALA A 307 16.01 3.19 -4.86
CA ALA A 307 15.44 3.44 -3.53
C ALA A 307 15.81 4.83 -3.02
N LEU A 308 14.87 5.55 -2.45
CA LEU A 308 15.10 6.82 -1.75
C LEU A 308 14.84 6.63 -0.26
N ILE A 309 15.82 7.01 0.56
CA ILE A 309 15.71 6.97 2.02
C ILE A 309 15.86 8.39 2.57
N THR A 310 14.98 8.80 3.47
CA THR A 310 15.19 10.06 4.20
C THR A 310 15.91 9.81 5.52
N ALA A 311 16.80 10.74 5.88
CA ALA A 311 17.47 10.80 7.18
C ALA A 311 17.72 12.25 7.60
N THR A 312 18.07 12.47 8.85
CA THR A 312 18.45 13.80 9.33
C THR A 312 19.87 14.16 8.96
N THR A 313 20.76 13.17 8.87
CA THR A 313 22.20 13.35 8.57
C THR A 313 22.69 12.28 7.62
N ALA A 314 23.76 12.59 6.86
CA ALA A 314 24.39 11.65 5.95
C ALA A 314 24.98 10.41 6.66
N GLY A 315 25.50 10.57 7.88
CA GLY A 315 26.07 9.49 8.68
C GLY A 315 25.04 8.45 9.20
N ALA A 316 23.74 8.68 8.99
CA ALA A 316 22.71 7.72 9.39
C ALA A 316 22.73 6.43 8.52
N LEU A 317 23.23 6.51 7.28
CA LEU A 317 23.32 5.39 6.35
C LEU A 317 24.71 4.73 6.45
N PRO A 318 24.80 3.43 6.79
CA PRO A 318 26.09 2.75 7.01
C PRO A 318 26.77 2.24 5.73
N VAL A 319 26.24 2.57 4.57
CA VAL A 319 26.81 2.28 3.24
C VAL A 319 26.86 3.57 2.42
N ALA A 320 27.77 3.65 1.45
CA ALA A 320 27.81 4.79 0.54
C ALA A 320 26.57 4.80 -0.35
N PRO A 321 25.76 5.88 -0.38
CA PRO A 321 24.67 6.01 -1.33
C PRO A 321 25.23 6.27 -2.74
N ALA A 322 24.47 5.92 -3.76
CA ALA A 322 24.75 6.31 -5.15
C ALA A 322 24.66 7.84 -5.33
N GLN A 323 23.81 8.49 -4.54
CA GLN A 323 23.66 9.95 -4.54
C GLN A 323 23.22 10.43 -3.16
N LEU A 324 23.75 11.60 -2.78
CA LEU A 324 23.29 12.39 -1.65
C LEU A 324 22.45 13.56 -2.17
N VAL A 325 21.27 13.75 -1.59
CA VAL A 325 20.39 14.89 -1.86
C VAL A 325 20.18 15.65 -0.56
N GLU A 326 20.47 16.93 -0.56
CA GLU A 326 20.20 17.80 0.57
C GLU A 326 18.90 18.58 0.37
N VAL A 327 18.07 18.60 1.41
CA VAL A 327 16.80 19.33 1.43
C VAL A 327 16.87 20.41 2.51
N ALA A 328 16.71 21.65 2.08
CA ALA A 328 16.67 22.81 2.96
C ALA A 328 15.62 23.81 2.47
N ASN A 329 14.81 24.35 3.37
CA ASN A 329 13.79 25.36 3.06
C ASN A 329 12.83 24.99 1.92
N GLY A 330 12.52 23.71 1.77
CA GLY A 330 11.65 23.20 0.70
C GLY A 330 12.32 23.10 -0.68
N GLU A 331 13.64 23.29 -0.76
CA GLU A 331 14.43 23.03 -1.96
C GLU A 331 15.28 21.77 -1.79
N ALA A 332 15.40 20.98 -2.86
CA ALA A 332 16.23 19.79 -2.90
C ALA A 332 17.36 19.95 -3.92
N ARG A 333 18.61 19.65 -3.54
CA ARG A 333 19.79 19.77 -4.38
C ARG A 333 20.64 18.51 -4.28
N ALA A 334 21.24 18.07 -5.37
CA ALA A 334 22.28 17.05 -5.34
C ALA A 334 23.52 17.64 -4.64
N ALA A 335 24.08 16.90 -3.66
CA ALA A 335 25.25 17.30 -2.91
C ALA A 335 26.53 16.72 -3.55
#